data_c9885d3a1e7c5ae68aebea0271e10b9f
#
_entry.id   c9885d3a1e7c5ae68aebea0271e10b9f
#
_cell.length_a   1.000
_cell.length_b   1.000
_cell.length_c   1.000
_cell.angle_alpha   90.00
_cell.angle_beta   90.00
_cell.angle_gamma   90.00
#
_symmetry.space_group_name_H-M   'P 1'
#
loop_
_entity.id
_entity.type
_entity.pdbx_description
1 polymer ?
#
loop_
_entity_poly.entity_id
_entity_poly.type
_entity_poly.pdbx_seq_one_letter_code
_entity_poly.pdbx_strand_id
1 'polypeptide(L)'
;MDRRIVPVVLDAVFQEVQFAPNGRITCFGEAGLPLPQYDRMTGGEHVRAKYRGYEVELCSIELDRDVSYTDPGDPTAVNAPSYDTIYAGLWGICRYGTPMPVSLTFTPRGKLGQLVRSASVQNPVDGFEQQFKLTADDDTARNVCLTEKKCRKLLALAGTAEGSFSGSLHRDGTLYFAVENNKGLFKGSGSDDVLREKFARQLKWCTDVMDVFAP
;
A
#
# COMPACT_ATOMS: atom_id res chain seq x y z
N MET A 1 -12.59 7.95 15.12
CA MET A 1 -11.15 8.26 15.06
C MET A 1 -10.85 9.41 16.02
N ASP A 2 -9.95 9.23 16.97
CA ASP A 2 -9.56 10.33 17.87
C ASP A 2 -8.63 11.30 17.13
N ARG A 3 -9.18 12.45 16.71
CA ARG A 3 -8.48 13.49 15.95
C ARG A 3 -7.31 14.13 16.72
N ARG A 4 -7.14 13.85 18.01
CA ARG A 4 -6.08 14.40 18.86
C ARG A 4 -4.81 13.55 18.82
N ILE A 5 -4.94 12.23 18.66
CA ILE A 5 -3.82 11.30 18.70
C ILE A 5 -3.04 11.30 17.39
N VAL A 6 -3.75 11.29 16.26
CA VAL A 6 -3.13 11.15 14.93
C VAL A 6 -2.07 12.21 14.64
N PRO A 7 -2.34 13.53 14.83
CA PRO A 7 -1.29 14.54 14.61
C PRO A 7 -0.04 14.31 15.46
N VAL A 8 -0.20 13.98 16.73
CA VAL A 8 0.92 13.77 17.65
C VAL A 8 1.82 12.62 17.18
N VAL A 9 1.22 11.52 16.72
CA VAL A 9 1.97 10.35 16.22
C VAL A 9 2.64 10.66 14.88
N LEU A 10 1.98 11.44 14.02
CA LEU A 10 2.55 11.87 12.73
C LEU A 10 3.76 12.78 12.92
N ASP A 11 3.65 13.81 13.78
CA ASP A 11 4.72 14.77 14.07
C ASP A 11 5.95 14.12 14.73
N ALA A 12 5.77 12.97 15.38
CA ALA A 12 6.86 12.19 15.96
C ALA A 12 7.70 11.43 14.90
N VAL A 13 7.16 11.23 13.70
CA VAL A 13 7.78 10.41 12.63
C VAL A 13 8.16 11.25 11.42
N PHE A 14 7.31 12.22 11.06
CA PHE A 14 7.41 12.99 9.82
C PHE A 14 7.65 14.49 10.10
N GLN A 15 8.12 15.18 9.07
CA GLN A 15 8.27 16.62 9.01
C GLN A 15 7.22 17.22 8.05
N GLU A 16 6.90 18.50 8.22
CA GLU A 16 5.98 19.26 7.35
C GLU A 16 4.63 18.56 7.16
N VAL A 17 4.07 18.03 8.24
CA VAL A 17 2.85 17.21 8.20
C VAL A 17 1.62 18.03 7.83
N GLN A 18 0.90 17.56 6.84
CA GLN A 18 -0.45 18.01 6.48
C GLN A 18 -1.38 16.81 6.57
N PHE A 19 -2.39 16.88 7.43
CA PHE A 19 -3.34 15.81 7.64
C PHE A 19 -4.75 16.24 7.27
N ALA A 20 -5.36 15.53 6.32
CA ALA A 20 -6.73 15.73 5.86
C ALA A 20 -7.57 14.47 6.13
N PRO A 21 -8.40 14.45 7.20
CA PRO A 21 -9.16 13.25 7.60
C PRO A 21 -10.07 12.68 6.51
N ASN A 22 -10.57 13.53 5.61
CA ASN A 22 -11.45 13.14 4.51
C ASN A 22 -10.75 13.28 3.13
N GLY A 23 -9.43 13.55 3.13
CA GLY A 23 -8.64 13.61 1.92
C GLY A 23 -8.26 12.23 1.43
N ARG A 24 -7.82 12.13 0.16
CA ARG A 24 -7.33 10.89 -0.44
C ARG A 24 -6.25 11.17 -1.48
N ILE A 25 -5.45 10.16 -1.77
CA ILE A 25 -4.53 10.13 -2.91
C ILE A 25 -5.36 10.02 -4.19
N THR A 26 -4.97 10.72 -5.26
CA THR A 26 -5.68 10.75 -6.54
C THR A 26 -4.91 10.04 -7.67
N CYS A 27 -3.60 9.84 -7.54
CA CYS A 27 -2.72 9.27 -8.58
C CYS A 27 -2.59 7.73 -8.50
N PHE A 28 -3.69 7.05 -8.35
CA PHE A 28 -3.73 5.58 -8.21
C PHE A 28 -3.32 4.81 -9.44
N GLY A 29 -3.80 5.23 -10.61
CA GLY A 29 -3.55 4.54 -11.87
C GLY A 29 -2.07 4.50 -12.26
N GLU A 30 -1.27 5.43 -11.75
CA GLU A 30 0.16 5.54 -12.02
C GLU A 30 0.98 4.48 -11.25
N ALA A 31 0.41 3.89 -10.19
CA ALA A 31 1.14 2.96 -9.33
C ALA A 31 1.57 1.65 -10.04
N GLY A 32 0.87 1.25 -11.10
CA GLY A 32 1.14 -0.03 -11.78
C GLY A 32 0.83 -1.26 -10.92
N LEU A 33 0.15 -1.10 -9.78
CA LEU A 33 -0.29 -2.18 -8.91
C LEU A 33 -1.61 -2.77 -9.44
N PRO A 34 -1.79 -4.10 -9.41
CA PRO A 34 -3.04 -4.72 -9.81
C PRO A 34 -4.14 -4.36 -8.81
N LEU A 35 -5.12 -3.62 -9.27
CA LEU A 35 -6.33 -3.30 -8.53
C LEU A 35 -7.52 -4.05 -9.12
N PRO A 36 -8.51 -4.46 -8.31
CA PRO A 36 -9.76 -4.97 -8.83
C PRO A 36 -10.48 -3.87 -9.63
N GLN A 37 -11.29 -4.28 -10.60
CA GLN A 37 -12.16 -3.35 -11.31
C GLN A 37 -13.22 -2.81 -10.33
N TYR A 38 -13.34 -1.48 -10.22
CA TYR A 38 -14.23 -0.81 -9.27
C TYR A 38 -15.05 0.28 -9.96
N ASP A 39 -16.20 0.60 -9.36
CA ASP A 39 -17.10 1.64 -9.84
C ASP A 39 -16.99 2.92 -9.00
N ARG A 40 -16.62 2.77 -7.71
CA ARG A 40 -16.47 3.89 -6.79
C ARG A 40 -15.20 3.73 -5.94
N MET A 41 -14.51 4.83 -5.73
CA MET A 41 -13.39 4.92 -4.80
C MET A 41 -13.72 5.91 -3.69
N THR A 42 -13.60 5.46 -2.46
CA THR A 42 -13.66 6.26 -1.24
C THR A 42 -12.36 6.14 -0.47
N GLY A 43 -12.23 6.83 0.64
CA GLY A 43 -11.05 6.79 1.48
C GLY A 43 -10.98 7.94 2.45
N GLY A 44 -9.86 8.06 3.13
CA GLY A 44 -9.65 9.10 4.13
C GLY A 44 -8.26 9.06 4.73
N GLU A 45 -8.08 9.80 5.80
CA GLU A 45 -6.83 9.87 6.56
C GLU A 45 -5.62 10.23 5.67
N HIS A 46 -5.79 11.17 4.74
CA HIS A 46 -4.72 11.57 3.84
C HIS A 46 -3.66 12.38 4.58
N VAL A 47 -2.45 11.88 4.56
CA VAL A 47 -1.24 12.48 5.12
C VAL A 47 -0.35 12.90 3.95
N ARG A 48 0.11 14.15 3.94
CA ARG A 48 1.25 14.63 3.16
C ARG A 48 2.32 15.08 4.13
N ALA A 49 3.55 14.65 3.91
CA ALA A 49 4.62 14.93 4.84
C ALA A 49 5.98 14.77 4.18
N LYS A 50 7.05 15.00 4.95
CA LYS A 50 8.42 14.63 4.58
C LYS A 50 8.97 13.59 5.54
N TYR A 51 9.66 12.60 5.00
CA TYR A 51 10.43 11.61 5.73
C TYR A 51 11.86 11.59 5.22
N ARG A 52 12.83 11.96 6.07
CA ARG A 52 14.25 12.08 5.67
C ARG A 52 14.47 12.95 4.42
N GLY A 53 13.66 13.97 4.24
CA GLY A 53 13.69 14.86 3.07
C GLY A 53 12.89 14.38 1.85
N TYR A 54 12.39 13.14 1.83
CA TYR A 54 11.54 12.60 0.77
C TYR A 54 10.09 13.03 0.96
N GLU A 55 9.41 13.34 -0.13
CA GLU A 55 7.96 13.58 -0.11
C GLU A 55 7.20 12.28 0.10
N VAL A 56 6.26 12.29 1.03
CA VAL A 56 5.48 11.12 1.40
C VAL A 56 3.99 11.45 1.37
N GLU A 57 3.21 10.52 0.83
CA GLU A 57 1.76 10.52 0.96
C GLU A 57 1.28 9.18 1.51
N LEU A 58 0.37 9.20 2.48
CA LEU A 58 -0.29 8.00 3.01
C LEU A 58 -1.79 8.25 3.06
N CYS A 59 -2.60 7.23 2.80
CA CYS A 59 -4.05 7.32 3.01
C CYS A 59 -4.71 5.94 3.19
N SER A 60 -5.94 5.95 3.69
CA SER A 60 -6.86 4.81 3.58
C SER A 60 -7.62 4.88 2.28
N ILE A 61 -7.86 3.74 1.65
CA ILE A 61 -8.63 3.62 0.42
C ILE A 61 -9.59 2.45 0.52
N GLU A 62 -10.78 2.69 -0.02
CA GLU A 62 -11.82 1.68 -0.23
C GLU A 62 -12.27 1.75 -1.68
N LEU A 63 -12.30 0.58 -2.35
CA LEU A 63 -12.80 0.41 -3.70
C LEU A 63 -14.07 -0.41 -3.64
N ASP A 64 -15.13 0.11 -4.22
CA ASP A 64 -16.45 -0.49 -4.19
C ASP A 64 -16.91 -0.86 -5.60
N ARG A 65 -17.68 -1.94 -5.67
CA ARG A 65 -18.42 -2.37 -6.86
C ARG A 65 -19.89 -2.05 -6.69
N ASP A 66 -20.52 -1.50 -7.73
CA ASP A 66 -21.96 -1.31 -7.78
C ASP A 66 -22.64 -2.69 -7.91
N VAL A 67 -23.48 -3.02 -6.97
CA VAL A 67 -24.29 -4.23 -6.93
C VAL A 67 -25.79 -3.88 -6.88
N SER A 68 -26.13 -2.67 -7.35
CA SER A 68 -27.52 -2.24 -7.42
C SER A 68 -28.34 -3.17 -8.29
N TYR A 69 -29.40 -3.72 -7.72
CA TYR A 69 -30.36 -4.54 -8.43
C TYR A 69 -31.52 -3.68 -8.90
N THR A 70 -31.79 -3.69 -10.20
CA THR A 70 -33.02 -3.12 -10.75
C THR A 70 -34.01 -4.25 -10.94
N ASP A 71 -35.14 -4.23 -10.26
CA ASP A 71 -36.21 -5.21 -10.45
C ASP A 71 -36.77 -5.09 -11.87
N PRO A 72 -36.62 -6.13 -12.73
CA PRO A 72 -37.16 -6.10 -14.09
C PRO A 72 -38.67 -5.96 -14.12
N GLY A 73 -39.37 -6.25 -13.02
CA GLY A 73 -40.83 -6.21 -12.90
C GLY A 73 -41.38 -4.84 -12.47
N ASP A 74 -40.51 -3.95 -11.95
CA ASP A 74 -40.90 -2.58 -11.57
C ASP A 74 -39.86 -1.56 -12.04
N PRO A 75 -39.97 -1.10 -13.30
CA PRO A 75 -39.05 -0.10 -13.86
C PRO A 75 -39.15 1.28 -13.18
N THR A 76 -40.10 1.49 -12.28
CA THR A 76 -40.24 2.75 -11.51
C THR A 76 -39.61 2.67 -10.12
N ALA A 77 -39.20 1.47 -9.66
CA ALA A 77 -38.48 1.29 -8.40
C ALA A 77 -37.07 1.88 -8.51
N VAL A 78 -36.91 3.10 -8.07
CA VAL A 78 -35.58 3.74 -7.89
C VAL A 78 -34.96 3.13 -6.64
N ASN A 79 -34.25 2.02 -6.80
CA ASN A 79 -33.47 1.43 -5.72
C ASN A 79 -32.29 2.35 -5.40
N ALA A 80 -32.06 2.62 -4.12
CA ALA A 80 -30.85 3.32 -3.68
C ALA A 80 -29.63 2.53 -4.16
N PRO A 81 -28.58 3.19 -4.68
CA PRO A 81 -27.37 2.50 -5.12
C PRO A 81 -26.78 1.68 -3.95
N SER A 82 -26.51 0.41 -4.22
CA SER A 82 -25.89 -0.52 -3.28
C SER A 82 -24.48 -0.83 -3.74
N TYR A 83 -23.53 -0.79 -2.81
CA TYR A 83 -22.11 -1.00 -3.08
C TYR A 83 -21.52 -2.05 -2.18
N ASP A 84 -20.73 -2.96 -2.76
CA ASP A 84 -19.91 -3.91 -2.03
C ASP A 84 -18.45 -3.44 -2.05
N THR A 85 -17.83 -3.36 -0.88
CA THR A 85 -16.40 -3.06 -0.77
C THR A 85 -15.59 -4.30 -1.19
N ILE A 86 -14.86 -4.18 -2.29
CA ILE A 86 -14.04 -5.24 -2.88
C ILE A 86 -12.55 -5.09 -2.57
N TYR A 87 -12.13 -3.95 -2.06
CA TYR A 87 -10.78 -3.67 -1.59
C TYR A 87 -10.83 -2.57 -0.53
N ALA A 88 -10.14 -2.78 0.56
CA ALA A 88 -9.89 -1.72 1.54
C ALA A 88 -8.49 -1.87 2.12
N GLY A 89 -7.78 -0.75 2.28
CA GLY A 89 -6.41 -0.80 2.77
C GLY A 89 -5.71 0.53 2.92
N LEU A 90 -4.45 0.41 3.31
CA LEU A 90 -3.48 1.49 3.37
C LEU A 90 -2.80 1.63 2.01
N TRP A 91 -2.62 2.87 1.57
CA TRP A 91 -1.76 3.24 0.45
C TRP A 91 -0.72 4.25 0.85
N GLY A 92 0.49 4.08 0.26
CA GLY A 92 1.60 4.99 0.48
C GLY A 92 2.34 5.29 -0.82
N ILE A 93 2.86 6.50 -0.90
CA ILE A 93 3.74 6.99 -1.95
C ILE A 93 4.96 7.60 -1.27
N CYS A 94 6.16 7.29 -1.77
CA CYS A 94 7.39 7.95 -1.37
C CYS A 94 8.15 8.37 -2.63
N ARG A 95 8.48 9.67 -2.76
CA ARG A 95 9.24 10.22 -3.88
C ARG A 95 10.66 10.51 -3.43
N TYR A 96 11.61 9.69 -3.88
CA TYR A 96 13.01 9.84 -3.49
C TYR A 96 13.72 11.01 -4.21
N GLY A 97 13.15 11.51 -5.31
CA GLY A 97 13.78 12.58 -6.10
C GLY A 97 15.06 12.15 -6.83
N THR A 98 15.41 10.88 -6.78
CA THR A 98 16.59 10.28 -7.43
C THR A 98 16.12 9.15 -8.36
N PRO A 99 16.50 9.15 -9.65
CA PRO A 99 16.13 8.09 -10.57
C PRO A 99 16.62 6.72 -10.12
N MET A 100 15.80 5.70 -10.37
CA MET A 100 16.11 4.30 -10.07
C MET A 100 16.56 3.57 -11.37
N PRO A 101 17.43 2.58 -11.26
CA PRO A 101 17.94 1.87 -12.45
C PRO A 101 16.88 1.01 -13.14
N VAL A 102 15.78 0.68 -12.44
CA VAL A 102 14.75 -0.26 -12.89
C VAL A 102 13.38 0.13 -12.37
N SER A 103 12.34 -0.11 -13.16
CA SER A 103 10.99 -0.22 -12.63
C SER A 103 10.71 -1.66 -12.23
N LEU A 104 10.18 -1.86 -11.03
CA LEU A 104 9.84 -3.19 -10.53
C LEU A 104 8.52 -3.15 -9.74
N THR A 105 7.78 -4.26 -9.82
CA THR A 105 6.54 -4.45 -9.07
C THR A 105 6.60 -5.79 -8.36
N PHE A 106 6.24 -5.82 -7.09
CA PHE A 106 6.10 -7.04 -6.30
C PHE A 106 4.70 -7.10 -5.69
N THR A 107 4.04 -8.24 -5.90
CA THR A 107 2.66 -8.47 -5.43
C THR A 107 2.58 -9.79 -4.70
N PRO A 108 1.70 -9.94 -3.69
CA PRO A 108 1.58 -11.20 -2.97
C PRO A 108 1.14 -12.31 -3.93
N ARG A 109 1.74 -13.50 -3.80
CA ARG A 109 1.25 -14.68 -4.50
C ARG A 109 0.03 -15.22 -3.79
N GLY A 110 -1.06 -15.42 -4.52
CA GLY A 110 -2.23 -16.15 -4.00
C GLY A 110 -1.84 -17.60 -3.64
N LYS A 111 -2.62 -18.24 -2.77
CA LYS A 111 -2.37 -19.61 -2.27
C LYS A 111 -2.11 -20.65 -3.38
N LEU A 112 -2.74 -20.51 -4.55
CA LEU A 112 -2.49 -21.37 -5.72
C LEU A 112 -1.15 -21.06 -6.42
N GLY A 113 -0.70 -19.82 -6.43
CA GLY A 113 0.57 -19.41 -7.04
C GLY A 113 1.80 -19.85 -6.25
N GLN A 114 1.65 -20.16 -4.97
CA GLN A 114 2.74 -20.68 -4.12
C GLN A 114 3.15 -22.11 -4.50
N LEU A 115 2.27 -22.86 -5.17
CA LEU A 115 2.52 -24.26 -5.60
C LEU A 115 3.20 -24.35 -6.99
N VAL A 116 3.17 -23.29 -7.78
CA VAL A 116 3.78 -23.26 -9.12
C VAL A 116 5.13 -22.57 -9.07
N ARG A 117 6.22 -23.33 -9.03
CA ARG A 117 7.58 -22.79 -9.26
C ARG A 117 7.66 -22.32 -10.71
N SER A 118 7.60 -21.02 -10.94
CA SER A 118 8.00 -20.46 -12.23
C SER A 118 9.51 -20.64 -12.39
N ALA A 119 9.92 -21.22 -13.51
CA ALA A 119 11.32 -21.44 -13.86
C ALA A 119 12.10 -20.16 -14.23
N SER A 120 11.65 -18.99 -13.80
CA SER A 120 12.21 -17.70 -14.15
C SER A 120 13.05 -17.13 -13.01
N VAL A 121 14.34 -17.03 -13.29
CA VAL A 121 15.38 -16.29 -12.55
C VAL A 121 15.38 -16.53 -11.03
N GLN A 122 16.35 -17.30 -10.57
CA GLN A 122 16.58 -17.57 -9.15
C GLN A 122 16.81 -16.26 -8.40
N ASN A 123 15.89 -15.95 -7.49
CA ASN A 123 16.10 -14.89 -6.52
C ASN A 123 17.10 -15.42 -5.46
N PRO A 124 18.09 -14.61 -5.02
CA PRO A 124 19.11 -15.06 -4.07
C PRO A 124 18.56 -15.40 -2.67
N VAL A 125 17.28 -15.18 -2.41
CA VAL A 125 16.66 -15.38 -1.09
C VAL A 125 15.56 -16.44 -1.16
N ASP A 126 15.76 -17.53 -0.43
CA ASP A 126 14.75 -18.57 -0.27
C ASP A 126 13.44 -17.97 0.29
N GLY A 127 12.32 -18.38 -0.28
CA GLY A 127 10.99 -17.93 0.14
C GLY A 127 10.51 -16.61 -0.50
N PHE A 128 11.38 -15.81 -1.13
CA PHE A 128 10.93 -14.55 -1.75
C PHE A 128 9.93 -14.80 -2.88
N GLU A 129 10.24 -15.73 -3.78
CA GLU A 129 9.36 -16.09 -4.90
C GLU A 129 8.10 -16.86 -4.47
N GLN A 130 8.13 -17.43 -3.27
CA GLN A 130 6.95 -18.05 -2.67
C GLN A 130 5.96 -16.99 -2.16
N GLN A 131 6.50 -15.90 -1.61
CA GLN A 131 5.73 -14.79 -1.05
C GLN A 131 5.28 -13.80 -2.12
N PHE A 132 6.15 -13.47 -3.07
CA PHE A 132 5.90 -12.43 -4.06
C PHE A 132 6.01 -12.92 -5.50
N LYS A 133 5.09 -12.41 -6.35
CA LYS A 133 5.29 -12.36 -7.80
C LYS A 133 6.04 -11.06 -8.10
N LEU A 134 7.23 -11.18 -8.68
CA LEU A 134 8.07 -10.05 -9.08
C LEU A 134 8.00 -9.84 -10.59
N THR A 135 7.85 -8.59 -11.01
CA THR A 135 7.95 -8.16 -12.40
C THR A 135 8.92 -6.97 -12.46
N ALA A 136 9.80 -6.93 -13.44
CA ALA A 136 10.74 -5.84 -13.67
C ALA A 136 10.87 -5.58 -15.18
N ASP A 137 11.21 -4.36 -15.54
CA ASP A 137 11.47 -3.95 -16.94
C ASP A 137 12.90 -4.28 -17.41
N ASP A 138 13.81 -4.61 -16.47
CA ASP A 138 15.20 -5.02 -16.73
C ASP A 138 15.65 -6.00 -15.63
N ASP A 139 15.93 -7.25 -16.03
CA ASP A 139 16.33 -8.31 -15.10
C ASP A 139 17.73 -8.09 -14.49
N THR A 140 18.66 -7.49 -15.26
CA THR A 140 20.01 -7.21 -14.77
C THR A 140 20.00 -6.08 -13.75
N ALA A 141 19.33 -4.97 -14.08
CA ALA A 141 19.17 -3.83 -13.19
C ALA A 141 18.33 -4.18 -11.94
N ARG A 142 17.36 -5.11 -12.08
CA ARG A 142 16.61 -5.66 -10.95
C ARG A 142 17.52 -6.28 -9.89
N ASN A 143 18.49 -7.11 -10.29
CA ASN A 143 19.39 -7.77 -9.34
C ASN A 143 20.29 -6.78 -8.60
N VAL A 144 20.62 -5.64 -9.22
CA VAL A 144 21.32 -4.53 -8.58
C VAL A 144 20.40 -3.80 -7.59
N CYS A 145 19.15 -3.58 -7.97
CA CYS A 145 18.17 -2.87 -7.14
C CYS A 145 17.66 -3.72 -5.96
N LEU A 146 17.36 -5.02 -6.20
CA LEU A 146 16.87 -5.97 -5.20
C LEU A 146 18.00 -6.87 -4.70
N THR A 147 18.86 -6.33 -3.85
CA THR A 147 19.90 -7.11 -3.17
C THR A 147 19.28 -8.13 -2.19
N GLU A 148 20.03 -9.16 -1.82
CA GLU A 148 19.62 -10.13 -0.81
C GLU A 148 19.11 -9.46 0.48
N LYS A 149 19.81 -8.44 0.95
CA LYS A 149 19.42 -7.66 2.14
C LYS A 149 18.04 -7.01 1.98
N LYS A 150 17.76 -6.42 0.82
CA LYS A 150 16.45 -5.80 0.52
C LYS A 150 15.34 -6.84 0.42
N CYS A 151 15.61 -7.97 -0.23
CA CYS A 151 14.66 -9.10 -0.30
C CYS A 151 14.30 -9.63 1.09
N ARG A 152 15.28 -9.84 1.99
CA ARG A 152 15.03 -10.25 3.38
C ARG A 152 14.20 -9.23 4.15
N LYS A 153 14.46 -7.92 3.95
CA LYS A 153 13.64 -6.86 4.56
C LYS A 153 12.19 -6.89 4.05
N LEU A 154 11.98 -7.04 2.74
CA LEU A 154 10.62 -7.13 2.16
C LEU A 154 9.86 -8.36 2.69
N LEU A 155 10.52 -9.51 2.84
CA LEU A 155 9.92 -10.70 3.46
C LEU A 155 9.52 -10.45 4.91
N ALA A 156 10.40 -9.82 5.70
CA ALA A 156 10.10 -9.48 7.09
C ALA A 156 8.92 -8.50 7.19
N LEU A 157 8.86 -7.49 6.30
CA LEU A 157 7.76 -6.55 6.23
C LEU A 157 6.44 -7.23 5.82
N ALA A 158 6.48 -8.18 4.88
CA ALA A 158 5.30 -8.97 4.53
C ALA A 158 4.79 -9.81 5.70
N GLY A 159 5.71 -10.38 6.49
CA GLY A 159 5.36 -11.16 7.69
C GLY A 159 4.76 -10.33 8.84
N THR A 160 5.01 -9.02 8.87
CA THR A 160 4.49 -8.09 9.88
C THR A 160 3.39 -7.17 9.37
N ALA A 161 3.11 -7.19 8.06
CA ALA A 161 1.99 -6.46 7.47
C ALA A 161 0.65 -7.00 8.03
N GLU A 162 -0.26 -6.11 8.36
CA GLU A 162 -1.62 -6.48 8.81
C GLU A 162 -2.53 -6.92 7.62
N GLY A 163 -1.94 -7.40 6.52
CA GLY A 163 -2.68 -7.79 5.32
C GLY A 163 -1.77 -8.12 4.13
N SER A 164 -2.34 -8.13 2.93
CA SER A 164 -1.61 -8.41 1.69
C SER A 164 -0.77 -7.21 1.27
N PHE A 165 0.56 -7.35 1.31
CA PHE A 165 1.52 -6.30 0.99
C PHE A 165 1.95 -6.36 -0.48
N SER A 166 1.86 -5.23 -1.17
CA SER A 166 2.35 -5.05 -2.55
C SER A 166 3.10 -3.72 -2.69
N GLY A 167 3.94 -3.61 -3.70
CA GLY A 167 4.63 -2.36 -4.00
C GLY A 167 5.14 -2.30 -5.43
N SER A 168 5.37 -1.07 -5.89
CA SER A 168 5.92 -0.75 -7.20
C SER A 168 6.93 0.38 -7.07
N LEU A 169 8.14 0.17 -7.57
CA LEU A 169 9.18 1.18 -7.66
C LEU A 169 9.34 1.58 -9.13
N HIS A 170 9.29 2.87 -9.41
CA HIS A 170 9.39 3.42 -10.75
C HIS A 170 10.77 4.02 -11.00
N ARG A 171 11.18 4.11 -12.29
CA ARG A 171 12.48 4.70 -12.70
C ARG A 171 12.63 6.17 -12.30
N ASP A 172 11.54 6.90 -12.13
CA ASP A 172 11.56 8.29 -11.65
C ASP A 172 11.88 8.44 -10.17
N GLY A 173 12.05 7.32 -9.45
CA GLY A 173 12.30 7.28 -8.02
C GLY A 173 11.04 7.37 -7.17
N THR A 174 9.88 7.07 -7.73
CA THR A 174 8.63 6.98 -6.98
C THR A 174 8.38 5.54 -6.54
N LEU A 175 8.22 5.34 -5.23
CA LEU A 175 7.76 4.09 -4.63
C LEU A 175 6.27 4.21 -4.30
N TYR A 176 5.47 3.30 -4.81
CA TYR A 176 4.09 3.05 -4.38
C TYR A 176 4.05 1.77 -3.55
N PHE A 177 3.30 1.76 -2.48
CA PHE A 177 3.07 0.55 -1.68
C PHE A 177 1.65 0.51 -1.12
N ALA A 178 1.13 -0.69 -0.94
CA ALA A 178 -0.22 -0.91 -0.47
C ALA A 178 -0.31 -2.12 0.46
N VAL A 179 -1.19 -2.04 1.44
CA VAL A 179 -1.58 -3.16 2.30
C VAL A 179 -3.09 -3.29 2.26
N GLU A 180 -3.58 -4.37 1.66
CA GLU A 180 -4.99 -4.72 1.71
C GLU A 180 -5.28 -5.39 3.06
N ASN A 181 -5.93 -4.66 3.97
CA ASN A 181 -6.15 -5.08 5.36
C ASN A 181 -7.58 -4.89 5.85
N ASN A 182 -8.51 -4.50 4.98
CA ASN A 182 -9.91 -4.22 5.28
C ASN A 182 -10.14 -3.11 6.35
N LYS A 183 -9.11 -2.32 6.68
CA LYS A 183 -9.18 -1.30 7.74
C LYS A 183 -8.59 0.06 7.35
N GLY A 184 -7.53 0.09 6.54
CA GLY A 184 -6.77 1.31 6.23
C GLY A 184 -5.88 1.80 7.38
N LEU A 185 -5.61 3.12 7.38
CA LEU A 185 -4.79 3.82 8.38
C LEU A 185 -5.60 4.19 9.62
N PHE A 186 -4.91 4.29 10.78
CA PHE A 186 -5.42 4.89 12.01
C PHE A 186 -6.79 4.37 12.47
N LYS A 187 -7.12 3.14 12.13
CA LYS A 187 -8.35 2.47 12.57
C LYS A 187 -8.08 1.63 13.82
N GLY A 188 -8.89 1.80 14.84
CA GLY A 188 -8.76 1.02 16.08
C GLY A 188 -9.71 1.49 17.16
N SER A 189 -9.77 0.71 18.23
CA SER A 189 -10.48 1.01 19.46
C SER A 189 -9.56 0.72 20.65
N GLY A 190 -9.77 1.39 21.75
CA GLY A 190 -8.97 1.24 22.96
C GLY A 190 -8.68 2.58 23.64
N SER A 191 -7.83 2.55 24.67
CA SER A 191 -7.33 3.77 25.31
C SER A 191 -6.40 4.55 24.39
N ASP A 192 -6.19 5.82 24.70
CA ASP A 192 -5.31 6.70 23.96
C ASP A 192 -3.89 6.12 23.80
N ASP A 193 -3.36 5.48 24.86
CA ASP A 193 -2.02 4.88 24.81
C ASP A 193 -1.96 3.67 23.88
N VAL A 194 -2.97 2.81 23.88
CA VAL A 194 -3.09 1.66 22.98
C VAL A 194 -3.18 2.13 21.53
N LEU A 195 -3.95 3.19 21.26
CA LEU A 195 -4.08 3.75 19.92
C LEU A 195 -2.78 4.42 19.46
N ARG A 196 -2.09 5.16 20.33
CA ARG A 196 -0.78 5.76 20.02
C ARG A 196 0.24 4.70 19.63
N GLU A 197 0.36 3.65 20.43
CA GLU A 197 1.29 2.56 20.14
C GLU A 197 0.96 1.85 18.82
N LYS A 198 -0.32 1.58 18.57
CA LYS A 198 -0.77 0.96 17.32
C LYS A 198 -0.45 1.83 16.11
N PHE A 199 -0.76 3.12 16.16
CA PHE A 199 -0.53 4.04 15.06
C PHE A 199 0.96 4.28 14.83
N ALA A 200 1.74 4.37 15.90
CA ALA A 200 3.21 4.45 15.80
C ALA A 200 3.80 3.22 15.10
N ARG A 201 3.31 2.01 15.42
CA ARG A 201 3.72 0.78 14.71
C ARG A 201 3.35 0.79 13.23
N GLN A 202 2.14 1.27 12.88
CA GLN A 202 1.74 1.41 11.47
C GLN A 202 2.67 2.38 10.72
N LEU A 203 2.95 3.55 11.29
CA LEU A 203 3.84 4.53 10.67
C LEU A 203 5.28 4.01 10.58
N LYS A 204 5.77 3.32 11.63
CA LYS A 204 7.07 2.68 11.57
C LYS A 204 7.15 1.66 10.45
N TRP A 205 6.13 0.83 10.28
CA TRP A 205 6.07 -0.12 9.18
C TRP A 205 6.14 0.61 7.82
N CYS A 206 5.39 1.69 7.63
CA CYS A 206 5.45 2.50 6.41
C CYS A 206 6.85 3.05 6.15
N THR A 207 7.51 3.60 7.18
CA THR A 207 8.88 4.12 7.04
C THR A 207 9.89 3.01 6.77
N ASP A 208 9.73 1.84 7.39
CA ASP A 208 10.59 0.67 7.11
C ASP A 208 10.46 0.20 5.64
N VAL A 209 9.25 0.28 5.04
CA VAL A 209 9.05 0.03 3.59
C VAL A 209 9.81 1.04 2.75
N MET A 210 9.70 2.33 3.07
CA MET A 210 10.41 3.39 2.36
C MET A 210 11.93 3.20 2.47
N ASP A 211 12.45 2.83 3.64
CA ASP A 211 13.88 2.61 3.89
C ASP A 211 14.48 1.41 3.15
N VAL A 212 13.65 0.51 2.57
CA VAL A 212 14.14 -0.60 1.72
C VAL A 212 14.78 -0.05 0.45
N PHE A 213 14.15 0.95 -0.16
CA PHE A 213 14.54 1.47 -1.48
C PHE A 213 15.23 2.83 -1.42
N ALA A 214 15.31 3.44 -0.23
CA ALA A 214 16.04 4.70 -0.07
C ALA A 214 17.48 4.56 -0.61
N PRO A 215 17.95 5.56 -1.44
CA PRO A 215 19.27 5.59 -2.02
C PRO A 215 20.39 5.66 -0.98
#